data_056fc13e3465209644f320b1b94be6c8
#
_entry.id   056fc13e3465209644f320b1b94be6c8
#
_cell.length_a   1.000
_cell.length_b   1.000
_cell.length_c   1.000
_cell.angle_alpha   90.00
_cell.angle_beta   90.00
_cell.angle_gamma   90.00
#
_symmetry.space_group_name_H-M   'P 1'
#
loop_
_entity.id
_entity.type
_entity.pdbx_description
1 polymer ?
#
loop_
_entity_poly.entity_id
_entity_poly.type
_entity_poly.pdbx_seq_one_letter_code
_entity_poly.pdbx_strand_id
1 'polypeptide(L)'
;SRIRSGECQAPHSSATMKPSLVSSPSPGINIGAVERETGLSKDLLRVWERRYGFPRPARDAGGERLYSPSEVSKLRAIKRLMDVGIRPGKVVHQSLDALHALAGERASDGGAGAVPELVRDVLALVRAHDASALQHLLAQRVMRQGLQPFVLETVAPLTRAVGTAWMRGDLQVFEEHQFTESMHVALRTAINTFPRTPEGSPRVLMTTFPRETHHLGLLMVEALLAPEGAHCISLGTQTPVEDVRRAALAHRADIVALSFSAAYPLRVAIDGLETLRAHLPAQVAIWAGGELTRRVRRTLAGVALISDLAGTIPALRDWKARRGAPPGR
;
A
#
# COMPACT_ATOMS: atom_id res chain seq x y z
N SER A 1 42.46 -72.22 -37.19
CA SER A 1 41.50 -73.30 -37.19
C SER A 1 40.06 -72.70 -36.96
N ARG A 2 39.27 -72.76 -38.03
CA ARG A 2 37.82 -73.03 -38.12
C ARG A 2 36.88 -72.36 -37.14
N ILE A 3 35.91 -71.57 -37.65
CA ILE A 3 34.57 -71.86 -38.17
C ILE A 3 33.58 -71.46 -37.00
N ARG A 4 32.48 -70.75 -37.13
CA ARG A 4 31.35 -70.69 -38.04
C ARG A 4 30.45 -69.52 -37.72
N SER A 5 29.85 -69.04 -38.75
CA SER A 5 28.60 -68.28 -38.88
C SER A 5 27.46 -68.67 -37.93
N GLY A 6 26.67 -67.70 -37.51
CA GLY A 6 25.39 -67.91 -36.91
C GLY A 6 24.59 -66.62 -37.01
N GLU A 7 23.74 -66.54 -38.06
CA GLU A 7 22.64 -65.55 -38.14
C GLU A 7 21.68 -65.81 -36.99
N CYS A 8 21.22 -64.75 -36.38
CA CYS A 8 19.98 -64.81 -35.64
C CYS A 8 19.21 -63.44 -35.68
N GLN A 9 18.01 -63.62 -36.11
CA GLN A 9 16.97 -62.65 -36.43
C GLN A 9 16.72 -61.64 -35.31
N ALA A 10 16.34 -60.42 -35.70
CA ALA A 10 15.74 -59.39 -34.86
C ALA A 10 14.29 -59.77 -34.44
N PRO A 11 13.88 -59.44 -33.25
CA PRO A 11 12.47 -59.32 -32.93
C PRO A 11 12.00 -57.88 -32.85
N HIS A 12 10.82 -57.71 -33.32
CA HIS A 12 10.00 -56.54 -33.45
C HIS A 12 9.98 -55.58 -32.29
N SER A 13 10.19 -54.29 -32.64
CA SER A 13 10.00 -53.13 -31.77
C SER A 13 8.52 -52.97 -31.44
N SER A 14 8.16 -53.24 -30.21
CA SER A 14 6.89 -52.76 -29.60
C SER A 14 7.10 -51.36 -29.04
N ALA A 15 6.58 -50.38 -29.72
CA ALA A 15 6.55 -49.02 -29.23
C ALA A 15 5.66 -48.95 -27.96
N THR A 16 6.28 -48.90 -26.79
CA THR A 16 5.61 -48.63 -25.52
C THR A 16 5.32 -47.14 -25.46
N MET A 17 4.07 -46.78 -25.73
CA MET A 17 3.54 -45.43 -25.47
C MET A 17 3.71 -45.12 -23.99
N LYS A 18 4.58 -44.15 -23.67
CA LYS A 18 4.66 -43.58 -22.32
C LYS A 18 3.32 -42.92 -22.02
N PRO A 19 2.72 -43.19 -20.85
CA PRO A 19 1.52 -42.45 -20.45
C PRO A 19 1.89 -40.99 -20.22
N SER A 20 1.21 -40.09 -20.90
CA SER A 20 1.25 -38.65 -20.62
C SER A 20 0.95 -38.45 -19.12
N LEU A 21 1.88 -37.83 -18.41
CA LEU A 21 1.67 -37.33 -17.07
C LEU A 21 0.55 -36.28 -17.12
N VAL A 22 -0.69 -36.71 -16.92
CA VAL A 22 -1.77 -35.81 -16.56
C VAL A 22 -1.39 -35.23 -15.22
N SER A 23 -0.97 -33.96 -15.21
CA SER A 23 -0.70 -33.21 -13.97
C SER A 23 -1.98 -33.21 -13.14
N SER A 24 -1.93 -33.90 -12.02
CA SER A 24 -3.01 -33.88 -11.03
C SER A 24 -3.27 -32.42 -10.66
N PRO A 25 -4.51 -31.94 -10.62
CA PRO A 25 -4.81 -30.59 -10.19
C PRO A 25 -4.29 -30.40 -8.79
N SER A 26 -3.50 -29.35 -8.56
CA SER A 26 -3.01 -29.00 -7.23
C SER A 26 -4.17 -28.94 -6.25
N PRO A 27 -4.06 -29.55 -5.07
CA PRO A 27 -5.16 -29.58 -4.11
C PRO A 27 -5.58 -28.15 -3.77
N GLY A 28 -6.89 -27.88 -3.85
CA GLY A 28 -7.48 -26.59 -3.49
C GLY A 28 -7.21 -26.28 -2.01
N ILE A 29 -7.24 -25.00 -1.65
CA ILE A 29 -7.06 -24.56 -0.25
C ILE A 29 -8.40 -24.17 0.37
N ASN A 30 -8.51 -24.32 1.70
CA ASN A 30 -9.75 -24.01 2.42
C ASN A 30 -9.95 -22.50 2.59
N ILE A 31 -11.17 -22.09 2.96
CA ILE A 31 -11.55 -20.67 3.09
C ILE A 31 -10.69 -19.91 4.11
N GLY A 32 -10.20 -20.56 5.16
CA GLY A 32 -9.31 -19.92 6.13
C GLY A 32 -7.92 -19.65 5.56
N ALA A 33 -7.43 -20.54 4.69
CA ALA A 33 -6.17 -20.32 3.98
C ALA A 33 -6.33 -19.19 2.95
N VAL A 34 -7.45 -19.15 2.21
CA VAL A 34 -7.76 -18.06 1.27
C VAL A 34 -7.80 -16.70 1.97
N GLU A 35 -8.46 -16.61 3.14
CA GLU A 35 -8.49 -15.38 3.94
C GLU A 35 -7.08 -14.92 4.31
N ARG A 36 -6.22 -15.82 4.80
CA ARG A 36 -4.83 -15.49 5.14
C ARG A 36 -4.02 -15.05 3.93
N GLU A 37 -4.22 -15.70 2.78
CA GLU A 37 -3.46 -15.43 1.56
C GLU A 37 -3.91 -14.19 0.80
N THR A 38 -5.19 -13.83 0.90
CA THR A 38 -5.77 -12.74 0.10
C THR A 38 -6.13 -11.50 0.93
N GLY A 39 -6.24 -11.65 2.26
CA GLY A 39 -6.78 -10.60 3.14
C GLY A 39 -8.28 -10.34 2.97
N LEU A 40 -9.00 -11.20 2.22
CA LEU A 40 -10.45 -11.14 2.08
C LEU A 40 -11.10 -11.99 3.15
N SER A 41 -11.96 -11.41 4.00
CA SER A 41 -12.59 -12.16 5.08
C SER A 41 -13.49 -13.28 4.56
N LYS A 42 -13.61 -14.36 5.34
CA LYS A 42 -14.49 -15.50 5.04
C LYS A 42 -15.92 -15.06 4.72
N ASP A 43 -16.44 -14.08 5.46
CA ASP A 43 -17.79 -13.59 5.27
C ASP A 43 -17.94 -12.81 3.96
N LEU A 44 -16.93 -12.02 3.59
CA LEU A 44 -16.89 -11.33 2.31
C LEU A 44 -16.88 -12.32 1.15
N LEU A 45 -16.07 -13.38 1.23
CA LEU A 45 -16.04 -14.46 0.21
C LEU A 45 -17.39 -15.16 0.07
N ARG A 46 -18.07 -15.46 1.20
CA ARG A 46 -19.43 -16.05 1.19
C ARG A 46 -20.47 -15.10 0.59
N VAL A 47 -20.37 -13.80 0.88
CA VAL A 47 -21.25 -12.78 0.28
C VAL A 47 -21.03 -12.70 -1.22
N TRP A 48 -19.79 -12.75 -1.69
CA TRP A 48 -19.47 -12.69 -3.12
C TRP A 48 -19.95 -13.95 -3.86
N GLU A 49 -19.75 -15.13 -3.29
CA GLU A 49 -20.28 -16.40 -3.80
C GLU A 49 -21.80 -16.27 -4.09
N ARG A 50 -22.57 -15.74 -3.13
CA ARG A 50 -24.03 -15.54 -3.28
C ARG A 50 -24.39 -14.42 -4.24
N ARG A 51 -23.72 -13.28 -4.13
CA ARG A 51 -24.11 -12.05 -4.83
C ARG A 51 -23.62 -11.99 -6.27
N TYR A 52 -22.43 -12.50 -6.51
CA TYR A 52 -21.73 -12.40 -7.79
C TYR A 52 -21.52 -13.75 -8.47
N GLY A 53 -21.83 -14.87 -7.80
CA GLY A 53 -21.52 -16.20 -8.31
C GLY A 53 -20.03 -16.47 -8.45
N PHE A 54 -19.18 -15.72 -7.73
CA PHE A 54 -17.74 -15.89 -7.65
C PHE A 54 -17.25 -15.53 -6.24
N PRO A 55 -16.29 -16.29 -5.67
CA PRO A 55 -15.68 -17.52 -6.20
C PRO A 55 -16.65 -18.71 -6.29
N ARG A 56 -16.25 -19.81 -6.95
CA ARG A 56 -17.03 -21.06 -7.09
C ARG A 56 -16.22 -22.24 -6.54
N PRO A 57 -15.97 -22.29 -5.23
CA PRO A 57 -15.15 -23.34 -4.64
C PRO A 57 -15.79 -24.72 -4.85
N ALA A 58 -14.95 -25.71 -5.13
CA ALA A 58 -15.36 -27.09 -5.01
C ALA A 58 -15.65 -27.42 -3.52
N ARG A 59 -16.30 -28.58 -3.29
CA ARG A 59 -16.48 -29.08 -1.92
C ARG A 59 -15.76 -30.40 -1.78
N ASP A 60 -15.09 -30.58 -0.65
CA ASP A 60 -14.49 -31.86 -0.29
C ASP A 60 -15.54 -32.85 0.23
N ALA A 61 -15.09 -34.06 0.59
CA ALA A 61 -15.97 -35.11 1.12
C ALA A 61 -16.66 -34.70 2.44
N GLY A 62 -16.12 -33.75 3.19
CA GLY A 62 -16.68 -33.18 4.42
C GLY A 62 -17.61 -31.98 4.18
N GLY A 63 -17.80 -31.57 2.91
CA GLY A 63 -18.62 -30.41 2.54
C GLY A 63 -17.89 -29.06 2.66
N GLU A 64 -16.60 -29.05 3.04
CA GLU A 64 -15.79 -27.85 3.17
C GLU A 64 -15.43 -27.25 1.81
N ARG A 65 -15.33 -25.91 1.76
CA ARG A 65 -14.98 -25.18 0.54
C ARG A 65 -13.51 -25.34 0.20
N LEU A 66 -13.22 -25.75 -1.04
CA LEU A 66 -11.89 -25.85 -1.61
C LEU A 66 -11.75 -24.90 -2.80
N TYR A 67 -10.88 -23.94 -2.68
CA TYR A 67 -10.61 -22.92 -3.71
C TYR A 67 -9.43 -23.35 -4.56
N SER A 68 -9.60 -23.32 -5.87
CA SER A 68 -8.55 -23.66 -6.83
C SER A 68 -7.44 -22.56 -6.84
N PRO A 69 -6.20 -22.90 -7.24
CA PRO A 69 -5.13 -21.91 -7.39
C PRO A 69 -5.50 -20.74 -8.32
N SER A 70 -6.27 -21.00 -9.37
CA SER A 70 -6.76 -19.97 -10.30
C SER A 70 -7.75 -19.01 -9.64
N GLU A 71 -8.65 -19.50 -8.79
CA GLU A 71 -9.56 -18.65 -8.03
C GLU A 71 -8.80 -17.79 -7.01
N VAL A 72 -7.83 -18.37 -6.33
CA VAL A 72 -6.98 -17.64 -5.38
C VAL A 72 -6.19 -16.52 -6.10
N SER A 73 -5.61 -16.82 -7.25
CA SER A 73 -4.93 -15.82 -8.08
C SER A 73 -5.84 -14.68 -8.51
N LYS A 74 -7.06 -15.02 -8.93
CA LYS A 74 -8.08 -14.01 -9.29
C LYS A 74 -8.53 -13.20 -8.07
N LEU A 75 -8.74 -13.82 -6.92
CA LEU A 75 -9.08 -13.14 -5.66
C LEU A 75 -7.98 -12.16 -5.23
N ARG A 76 -6.69 -12.54 -5.36
CA ARG A 76 -5.56 -11.64 -5.12
C ARG A 76 -5.59 -10.42 -6.07
N ALA A 77 -5.81 -10.65 -7.37
CA ALA A 77 -5.90 -9.55 -8.34
C ALA A 77 -7.07 -8.60 -8.03
N ILE A 78 -8.24 -9.14 -7.67
CA ILE A 78 -9.39 -8.33 -7.23
C ILE A 78 -9.05 -7.54 -5.96
N LYS A 79 -8.41 -8.16 -4.96
CA LYS A 79 -8.03 -7.49 -3.71
C LYS A 79 -7.10 -6.32 -3.98
N ARG A 80 -6.07 -6.49 -4.83
CA ARG A 80 -5.16 -5.40 -5.24
C ARG A 80 -5.91 -4.21 -5.84
N LEU A 81 -6.88 -4.48 -6.72
CA LEU A 81 -7.70 -3.43 -7.33
C LEU A 81 -8.63 -2.76 -6.31
N MET A 82 -9.11 -3.50 -5.31
CA MET A 82 -9.89 -2.92 -4.20
C MET A 82 -9.04 -2.02 -3.31
N ASP A 83 -7.80 -2.38 -3.06
CA ASP A 83 -6.85 -1.59 -2.26
C ASP A 83 -6.52 -0.23 -2.90
N VAL A 84 -6.71 -0.12 -4.21
CA VAL A 84 -6.65 1.18 -4.92
C VAL A 84 -8.03 1.81 -5.15
N GLY A 85 -9.05 1.35 -4.43
CA GLY A 85 -10.37 1.98 -4.39
C GLY A 85 -11.36 1.52 -5.46
N ILE A 86 -11.11 0.42 -6.19
CA ILE A 86 -12.07 -0.13 -7.13
C ILE A 86 -13.12 -0.97 -6.39
N ARG A 87 -14.38 -0.73 -6.69
CA ARG A 87 -15.46 -1.51 -6.08
C ARG A 87 -15.51 -2.94 -6.62
N PRO A 88 -15.72 -3.97 -5.76
CA PRO A 88 -15.75 -5.38 -6.18
C PRO A 88 -16.68 -5.66 -7.34
N GLY A 89 -17.88 -5.06 -7.35
CA GLY A 89 -18.87 -5.27 -8.41
C GLY A 89 -18.42 -4.88 -9.81
N LYS A 90 -17.35 -4.06 -9.95
CA LYS A 90 -16.80 -3.69 -11.26
C LYS A 90 -15.80 -4.70 -11.79
N VAL A 91 -15.20 -5.51 -10.92
CA VAL A 91 -14.05 -6.35 -11.27
C VAL A 91 -14.26 -7.84 -11.04
N VAL A 92 -15.23 -8.24 -10.21
CA VAL A 92 -15.44 -9.64 -9.84
C VAL A 92 -15.78 -10.53 -11.04
N HIS A 93 -16.45 -9.98 -12.07
CA HIS A 93 -16.84 -10.71 -13.29
C HIS A 93 -15.76 -10.72 -14.38
N GLN A 94 -14.69 -9.94 -14.21
CA GLN A 94 -13.61 -9.84 -15.19
C GLN A 94 -12.73 -11.11 -15.19
N SER A 95 -12.11 -11.42 -16.33
CA SER A 95 -11.07 -12.46 -16.40
C SER A 95 -9.82 -12.01 -15.63
N LEU A 96 -8.94 -12.95 -15.29
CA LEU A 96 -7.67 -12.62 -14.64
C LEU A 96 -6.82 -11.69 -15.51
N ASP A 97 -6.78 -11.95 -16.83
CA ASP A 97 -6.04 -11.11 -17.78
C ASP A 97 -6.62 -9.69 -17.87
N ALA A 98 -7.96 -9.56 -17.88
CA ALA A 98 -8.61 -8.24 -17.86
C ALA A 98 -8.35 -7.49 -16.55
N LEU A 99 -8.25 -8.19 -15.41
CA LEU A 99 -7.86 -7.58 -14.13
C LEU A 99 -6.42 -7.09 -14.15
N HIS A 100 -5.50 -7.85 -14.75
CA HIS A 100 -4.10 -7.43 -14.93
C HIS A 100 -3.99 -6.26 -15.91
N ALA A 101 -4.73 -6.25 -17.01
CA ALA A 101 -4.79 -5.13 -17.96
C ALA A 101 -5.29 -3.86 -17.27
N LEU A 102 -6.39 -3.95 -16.52
CA LEU A 102 -6.97 -2.82 -15.77
C LEU A 102 -6.00 -2.27 -14.71
N ALA A 103 -5.24 -3.15 -14.06
CA ALA A 103 -4.17 -2.77 -13.13
C ALA A 103 -3.04 -2.04 -13.88
N GLY A 104 -2.68 -2.52 -15.07
CA GLY A 104 -1.68 -1.91 -15.95
C GLY A 104 -2.06 -0.53 -16.46
N GLU A 105 -3.30 -0.35 -16.93
CA GLU A 105 -3.81 0.95 -17.40
C GLU A 105 -3.76 2.01 -16.31
N ARG A 106 -4.20 1.68 -15.09
CA ARG A 106 -4.14 2.61 -13.95
C ARG A 106 -2.73 2.92 -13.48
N ALA A 107 -1.82 1.98 -13.69
CA ALA A 107 -0.41 2.18 -13.43
C ALA A 107 0.25 3.12 -14.47
N SER A 108 -0.32 3.19 -15.68
CA SER A 108 0.19 4.02 -16.78
C SER A 108 -0.27 5.48 -16.71
N ASP A 109 -1.35 5.80 -15.99
CA ASP A 109 -1.81 7.18 -15.75
C ASP A 109 -0.78 8.04 -14.98
N GLY A 110 0.32 7.45 -14.54
CA GLY A 110 1.47 8.10 -13.89
C GLY A 110 2.61 8.54 -14.82
N GLY A 111 2.46 8.48 -16.13
CA GLY A 111 3.46 8.93 -17.10
C GLY A 111 4.22 7.79 -17.79
N ALA A 112 4.03 7.65 -19.09
CA ALA A 112 4.79 6.75 -19.97
C ALA A 112 6.18 7.37 -20.29
N GLY A 113 7.02 7.51 -19.25
CA GLY A 113 8.45 7.81 -19.38
C GLY A 113 9.27 6.54 -19.16
N ALA A 114 10.50 6.51 -19.68
CA ALA A 114 11.46 5.45 -19.34
C ALA A 114 11.52 5.30 -17.81
N VAL A 115 11.38 4.07 -17.31
CA VAL A 115 11.45 3.79 -15.87
C VAL A 115 12.81 4.31 -15.36
N PRO A 116 12.83 5.26 -14.41
CA PRO A 116 14.09 5.80 -13.90
C PRO A 116 15.01 4.67 -13.44
N GLU A 117 16.30 4.80 -13.67
CA GLU A 117 17.31 3.81 -13.31
C GLU A 117 17.16 3.36 -11.86
N LEU A 118 17.00 4.31 -10.95
CA LEU A 118 16.79 4.05 -9.54
C LEU A 118 15.60 3.11 -9.27
N VAL A 119 14.48 3.28 -9.99
CA VAL A 119 13.30 2.42 -9.82
C VAL A 119 13.61 0.99 -10.25
N ARG A 120 14.36 0.81 -11.35
CA ARG A 120 14.79 -0.51 -11.83
C ARG A 120 15.71 -1.19 -10.83
N ASP A 121 16.67 -0.45 -10.28
CA ASP A 121 17.63 -0.95 -9.29
C ASP A 121 16.91 -1.40 -8.02
N VAL A 122 16.00 -0.56 -7.50
CA VAL A 122 15.23 -0.90 -6.29
C VAL A 122 14.32 -2.11 -6.53
N LEU A 123 13.62 -2.17 -7.67
CA LEU A 123 12.79 -3.35 -7.99
C LEU A 123 13.63 -4.62 -8.16
N ALA A 124 14.85 -4.50 -8.70
CA ALA A 124 15.79 -5.63 -8.79
C ALA A 124 16.23 -6.11 -7.40
N LEU A 125 16.58 -5.20 -6.48
CA LEU A 125 16.94 -5.54 -5.10
C LEU A 125 15.79 -6.17 -4.32
N VAL A 126 14.57 -5.65 -4.50
CA VAL A 126 13.37 -6.22 -3.88
C VAL A 126 13.12 -7.66 -4.34
N ARG A 127 13.22 -7.91 -5.66
CA ARG A 127 13.08 -9.26 -6.23
C ARG A 127 14.22 -10.20 -5.86
N ALA A 128 15.43 -9.67 -5.66
CA ALA A 128 16.57 -10.43 -5.17
C ALA A 128 16.51 -10.69 -3.66
N HIS A 129 15.52 -10.14 -2.97
CA HIS A 129 15.34 -10.22 -1.51
C HIS A 129 16.55 -9.67 -0.73
N ASP A 130 17.29 -8.73 -1.34
CA ASP A 130 18.46 -8.12 -0.71
C ASP A 130 18.08 -6.83 0.05
N ALA A 131 17.51 -7.04 1.25
CA ALA A 131 17.14 -5.95 2.13
C ALA A 131 18.35 -5.10 2.57
N SER A 132 19.53 -5.73 2.73
CA SER A 132 20.74 -5.03 3.16
C SER A 132 21.22 -4.05 2.10
N ALA A 133 21.33 -4.48 0.84
CA ALA A 133 21.71 -3.61 -0.27
C ALA A 133 20.68 -2.49 -0.47
N LEU A 134 19.36 -2.80 -0.33
CA LEU A 134 18.31 -1.79 -0.42
C LEU A 134 18.47 -0.73 0.69
N GLN A 135 18.66 -1.13 1.94
CA GLN A 135 18.87 -0.20 3.05
C GLN A 135 20.12 0.65 2.85
N HIS A 136 21.22 0.04 2.37
CA HIS A 136 22.45 0.77 2.08
C HIS A 136 22.25 1.84 0.98
N LEU A 137 21.57 1.47 -0.11
CA LEU A 137 21.22 2.39 -1.19
C LEU A 137 20.39 3.56 -0.67
N LEU A 138 19.36 3.30 0.15
CA LEU A 138 18.50 4.34 0.73
C LEU A 138 19.27 5.26 1.67
N ALA A 139 20.12 4.71 2.53
CA ALA A 139 20.98 5.50 3.44
C ALA A 139 21.91 6.43 2.66
N GLN A 140 22.58 5.93 1.61
CA GLN A 140 23.40 6.77 0.74
C GLN A 140 22.60 7.89 0.06
N ARG A 141 21.36 7.62 -0.35
CA ARG A 141 20.48 8.64 -0.95
C ARG A 141 20.11 9.73 0.04
N VAL A 142 19.72 9.37 1.27
CA VAL A 142 19.46 10.35 2.35
C VAL A 142 20.68 11.25 2.57
N MET A 143 21.86 10.65 2.68
CA MET A 143 23.11 11.40 2.92
C MET A 143 23.46 12.39 1.80
N ARG A 144 23.17 12.03 0.55
CA ARG A 144 23.48 12.87 -0.62
C ARG A 144 22.47 13.99 -0.86
N GLN A 145 21.19 13.74 -0.61
CA GLN A 145 20.09 14.63 -0.99
C GLN A 145 19.59 15.48 0.19
N GLY A 146 19.81 15.01 1.41
CA GLY A 146 19.08 15.51 2.58
C GLY A 146 17.68 14.96 2.66
N LEU A 147 17.02 15.09 3.83
CA LEU A 147 15.78 14.38 4.13
C LEU A 147 14.59 14.82 3.27
N GLN A 148 14.37 16.13 3.09
CA GLN A 148 13.20 16.62 2.34
C GLN A 148 13.24 16.25 0.84
N PRO A 149 14.33 16.50 0.09
CA PRO A 149 14.47 16.02 -1.28
C PRO A 149 14.40 14.49 -1.38
N PHE A 150 14.98 13.76 -0.42
CA PHE A 150 14.89 12.30 -0.39
C PHE A 150 13.43 11.83 -0.33
N VAL A 151 12.58 12.46 0.48
CA VAL A 151 11.14 12.12 0.53
C VAL A 151 10.46 12.39 -0.80
N LEU A 152 10.66 13.59 -1.37
CA LEU A 152 9.92 14.05 -2.55
C LEU A 152 10.39 13.40 -3.85
N GLU A 153 11.72 13.22 -4.00
CA GLU A 153 12.35 12.80 -5.25
C GLU A 153 12.73 11.32 -5.27
N THR A 154 12.80 10.68 -4.11
CA THR A 154 13.17 9.26 -3.99
C THR A 154 12.02 8.43 -3.41
N VAL A 155 11.62 8.66 -2.16
CA VAL A 155 10.64 7.80 -1.46
C VAL A 155 9.29 7.81 -2.15
N ALA A 156 8.72 8.99 -2.42
CA ALA A 156 7.39 9.09 -3.01
C ALA A 156 7.30 8.49 -4.43
N PRO A 157 8.26 8.70 -5.34
CA PRO A 157 8.29 8.03 -6.64
C PRO A 157 8.48 6.50 -6.52
N LEU A 158 9.39 6.03 -5.66
CA LEU A 158 9.61 4.60 -5.44
C LEU A 158 8.38 3.90 -4.87
N THR A 159 7.70 4.50 -3.89
CA THR A 159 6.47 3.96 -3.31
C THR A 159 5.37 3.80 -4.37
N ARG A 160 5.23 4.78 -5.28
CA ARG A 160 4.30 4.67 -6.40
C ARG A 160 4.70 3.58 -7.38
N ALA A 161 5.98 3.47 -7.71
CA ALA A 161 6.48 2.47 -8.66
C ALA A 161 6.33 1.04 -8.12
N VAL A 162 6.67 0.82 -6.85
CA VAL A 162 6.50 -0.47 -6.16
C VAL A 162 5.01 -0.82 -6.04
N GLY A 163 4.16 0.13 -5.65
CA GLY A 163 2.71 -0.06 -5.62
C GLY A 163 2.15 -0.42 -7.00
N THR A 164 2.66 0.20 -8.07
CA THR A 164 2.32 -0.13 -9.46
C THR A 164 2.74 -1.54 -9.84
N ALA A 165 3.99 -1.93 -9.54
CA ALA A 165 4.52 -3.27 -9.82
C ALA A 165 3.73 -4.34 -9.03
N TRP A 166 3.39 -4.06 -7.77
CA TRP A 166 2.55 -4.93 -6.97
C TRP A 166 1.13 -5.08 -7.57
N MET A 167 0.50 -4.00 -8.02
CA MET A 167 -0.81 -4.05 -8.68
C MET A 167 -0.80 -4.90 -9.95
N ARG A 168 0.25 -4.80 -10.76
CA ARG A 168 0.46 -5.62 -11.97
C ARG A 168 0.72 -7.10 -11.66
N GLY A 169 1.08 -7.44 -10.43
CA GLY A 169 1.50 -8.79 -10.05
C GLY A 169 2.98 -9.06 -10.29
N ASP A 170 3.76 -8.04 -10.64
CA ASP A 170 5.21 -8.13 -10.83
C ASP A 170 5.97 -8.31 -9.52
N LEU A 171 5.30 -8.01 -8.38
CA LEU A 171 5.79 -8.22 -7.02
C LEU A 171 4.79 -9.03 -6.20
N GLN A 172 5.32 -9.87 -5.31
CA GLN A 172 4.53 -10.58 -4.32
C GLN A 172 4.23 -9.66 -3.11
N VAL A 173 3.27 -10.06 -2.27
CA VAL A 173 2.88 -9.29 -1.07
C VAL A 173 4.06 -9.12 -0.13
N PHE A 174 4.84 -10.18 0.11
CA PHE A 174 5.99 -10.11 1.02
C PHE A 174 7.11 -9.21 0.50
N GLU A 175 7.27 -9.10 -0.82
CA GLU A 175 8.25 -8.21 -1.46
C GLU A 175 7.86 -6.74 -1.28
N GLU A 176 6.58 -6.42 -1.46
CA GLU A 176 6.04 -5.08 -1.17
C GLU A 176 6.19 -4.74 0.32
N HIS A 177 5.89 -5.68 1.22
CA HIS A 177 6.08 -5.50 2.67
C HIS A 177 7.55 -5.26 3.03
N GLN A 178 8.48 -6.03 2.47
CA GLN A 178 9.92 -5.84 2.67
C GLN A 178 10.39 -4.46 2.21
N PHE A 179 9.90 -4.00 1.05
CA PHE A 179 10.17 -2.64 0.58
C PHE A 179 9.63 -1.59 1.56
N THR A 180 8.38 -1.71 1.97
CA THR A 180 7.72 -0.78 2.89
C THR A 180 8.46 -0.71 4.23
N GLU A 181 8.87 -1.84 4.81
CA GLU A 181 9.69 -1.87 6.03
C GLU A 181 11.05 -1.21 5.82
N SER A 182 11.71 -1.44 4.68
CA SER A 182 12.99 -0.78 4.37
C SER A 182 12.84 0.75 4.29
N MET A 183 11.73 1.24 3.71
CA MET A 183 11.42 2.68 3.71
C MET A 183 11.16 3.22 5.11
N HIS A 184 10.45 2.48 5.97
CA HIS A 184 10.23 2.84 7.38
C HIS A 184 11.54 3.01 8.13
N VAL A 185 12.43 2.04 8.02
CA VAL A 185 13.74 2.09 8.69
C VAL A 185 14.54 3.29 8.20
N ALA A 186 14.63 3.51 6.89
CA ALA A 186 15.39 4.60 6.31
C ALA A 186 14.86 5.98 6.76
N LEU A 187 13.54 6.19 6.67
CA LEU A 187 12.91 7.45 7.08
C LEU A 187 13.01 7.67 8.58
N ARG A 188 12.72 6.65 9.39
CA ARG A 188 12.77 6.77 10.85
C ARG A 188 14.18 7.06 11.34
N THR A 189 15.19 6.41 10.78
CA THR A 189 16.60 6.69 11.07
C THR A 189 16.95 8.12 10.73
N ALA A 190 16.57 8.59 9.54
CA ALA A 190 16.88 9.96 9.12
C ALA A 190 16.12 11.02 9.96
N ILE A 191 14.85 10.81 10.29
CA ILE A 191 14.08 11.71 11.15
C ILE A 191 14.72 11.84 12.53
N ASN A 192 15.22 10.74 13.10
CA ASN A 192 15.82 10.74 14.44
C ASN A 192 17.13 11.50 14.52
N THR A 193 17.73 11.91 13.39
CA THR A 193 18.91 12.79 13.40
C THR A 193 18.56 14.26 13.69
N PHE A 194 17.29 14.64 13.56
CA PHE A 194 16.84 16.00 13.86
C PHE A 194 16.51 16.15 15.35
N PRO A 195 16.92 17.25 15.98
CA PRO A 195 16.62 17.47 17.39
C PRO A 195 15.11 17.57 17.61
N ARG A 196 14.62 16.80 18.57
CA ARG A 196 13.24 16.93 19.03
C ARG A 196 13.18 18.05 20.05
N THR A 197 12.67 19.21 19.65
CA THR A 197 12.41 20.30 20.57
C THR A 197 11.05 20.06 21.25
N PRO A 198 11.00 19.76 22.58
CA PRO A 198 9.73 19.54 23.28
C PRO A 198 8.78 20.74 23.18
N GLU A 199 9.35 21.93 23.02
CA GLU A 199 8.64 23.21 22.86
C GLU A 199 8.48 23.61 21.38
N GLY A 200 8.89 22.73 20.45
CA GLY A 200 8.79 22.98 19.00
C GLY A 200 7.35 23.28 18.56
N SER A 201 7.20 24.33 17.80
CA SER A 201 5.93 24.72 17.21
C SER A 201 5.99 24.64 15.70
N PRO A 202 4.98 24.00 15.06
CA PRO A 202 3.78 23.43 15.66
C PRO A 202 3.98 22.05 16.29
N ARG A 203 3.08 21.71 17.22
CA ARG A 203 2.89 20.34 17.71
C ARG A 203 1.90 19.65 16.77
N VAL A 204 2.36 18.66 16.03
CA VAL A 204 1.58 17.97 14.99
C VAL A 204 1.25 16.56 15.44
N LEU A 205 -0.02 16.32 15.77
CA LEU A 205 -0.53 14.99 16.06
C LEU A 205 -0.82 14.25 14.75
N MET A 206 -0.29 13.05 14.57
CA MET A 206 -0.33 12.32 13.30
C MET A 206 -0.94 10.93 13.49
N THR A 207 -1.97 10.60 12.70
CA THR A 207 -2.61 9.29 12.75
C THR A 207 -3.46 9.02 11.51
N THR A 208 -4.13 7.85 11.49
CA THR A 208 -5.17 7.49 10.52
C THR A 208 -6.46 7.12 11.26
N PHE A 209 -7.59 7.20 10.57
CA PHE A 209 -8.88 6.74 11.11
C PHE A 209 -8.98 5.20 11.13
N PRO A 210 -9.95 4.63 11.87
CA PRO A 210 -10.17 3.19 11.93
C PRO A 210 -10.28 2.57 10.53
N ARG A 211 -9.67 1.40 10.34
CA ARG A 211 -9.58 0.64 9.08
C ARG A 211 -8.63 1.23 8.02
N GLU A 212 -7.92 2.33 8.32
CA GLU A 212 -6.82 2.81 7.48
C GLU A 212 -5.49 2.36 8.08
N THR A 213 -4.85 1.41 7.41
CA THR A 213 -3.61 0.78 7.87
C THR A 213 -2.35 1.39 7.23
N HIS A 214 -2.52 2.21 6.19
CA HIS A 214 -1.39 2.78 5.46
C HIS A 214 -0.80 3.97 6.21
N HIS A 215 0.40 3.84 6.74
CA HIS A 215 1.05 4.87 7.56
C HIS A 215 2.32 5.46 6.95
N LEU A 216 2.84 4.90 5.85
CA LEU A 216 4.05 5.43 5.20
C LEU A 216 3.88 6.89 4.77
N GLY A 217 2.67 7.28 4.35
CA GLY A 217 2.34 8.68 4.03
C GLY A 217 2.53 9.62 5.22
N LEU A 218 2.13 9.22 6.42
CA LEU A 218 2.36 10.01 7.65
C LEU A 218 3.85 10.12 7.97
N LEU A 219 4.60 9.05 7.80
CA LEU A 219 6.04 9.06 8.04
C LEU A 219 6.78 9.97 7.04
N MET A 220 6.34 10.01 5.78
CA MET A 220 6.84 10.97 4.80
C MET A 220 6.52 12.43 5.21
N VAL A 221 5.31 12.69 5.70
CA VAL A 221 4.95 14.03 6.22
C VAL A 221 5.79 14.39 7.44
N GLU A 222 6.01 13.48 8.39
CA GLU A 222 6.91 13.69 9.53
C GLU A 222 8.32 14.07 9.07
N ALA A 223 8.85 13.35 8.06
CA ALA A 223 10.17 13.62 7.50
C ALA A 223 10.28 14.99 6.80
N LEU A 224 9.17 15.53 6.28
CA LEU A 224 9.14 16.88 5.73
C LEU A 224 9.04 17.96 6.82
N LEU A 225 8.34 17.68 7.91
CA LEU A 225 8.04 18.64 8.97
C LEU A 225 9.15 18.72 10.03
N ALA A 226 9.84 17.62 10.32
CA ALA A 226 10.89 17.57 11.34
C ALA A 226 12.04 18.56 11.09
N PRO A 227 12.59 18.69 9.85
CA PRO A 227 13.61 19.70 9.55
C PRO A 227 13.11 21.15 9.70
N GLU A 228 11.80 21.38 9.60
CA GLU A 228 11.17 22.70 9.81
C GLU A 228 10.91 23.03 11.29
N GLY A 229 11.38 22.17 12.21
CA GLY A 229 11.25 22.36 13.65
C GLY A 229 9.89 21.98 14.24
N ALA A 230 9.04 21.28 13.50
CA ALA A 230 7.77 20.81 14.03
C ALA A 230 7.98 19.64 15.01
N HIS A 231 7.21 19.66 16.11
CA HIS A 231 7.17 18.55 17.06
C HIS A 231 6.09 17.55 16.65
N CYS A 232 6.47 16.49 15.94
CA CYS A 232 5.58 15.47 15.45
C CYS A 232 5.31 14.40 16.52
N ILE A 233 4.02 14.08 16.76
CA ILE A 233 3.53 13.10 17.71
C ILE A 233 2.73 12.06 16.93
N SER A 234 3.30 10.88 16.74
CA SER A 234 2.64 9.80 16.00
C SER A 234 1.86 8.89 16.97
N LEU A 235 0.58 8.69 16.69
CA LEU A 235 -0.25 7.69 17.37
C LEU A 235 -0.31 6.34 16.63
N GLY A 236 0.40 6.23 15.50
CA GLY A 236 0.26 5.08 14.62
C GLY A 236 -1.00 5.16 13.75
N THR A 237 -1.61 4.02 13.48
CA THR A 237 -2.78 3.89 12.59
C THR A 237 -4.05 3.51 13.34
N GLN A 238 -5.20 3.67 12.66
CA GLN A 238 -6.49 3.15 13.09
C GLN A 238 -7.00 3.73 14.43
N THR A 239 -6.73 4.99 14.71
CA THR A 239 -7.20 5.67 15.94
C THR A 239 -8.67 6.08 15.80
N PRO A 240 -9.55 5.73 16.74
CA PRO A 240 -10.92 6.20 16.77
C PRO A 240 -10.99 7.73 16.81
N VAL A 241 -11.99 8.32 16.12
CA VAL A 241 -12.11 9.79 15.98
C VAL A 241 -12.14 10.49 17.33
N GLU A 242 -12.83 9.92 18.32
CA GLU A 242 -12.90 10.49 19.68
C GLU A 242 -11.53 10.41 20.40
N ASP A 243 -10.75 9.34 20.17
CA ASP A 243 -9.42 9.23 20.76
C ASP A 243 -8.41 10.18 20.06
N VAL A 244 -8.58 10.46 18.75
CA VAL A 244 -7.84 11.53 18.07
C VAL A 244 -8.10 12.87 18.75
N ARG A 245 -9.38 13.19 19.05
CA ARG A 245 -9.75 14.42 19.77
C ARG A 245 -9.10 14.49 21.15
N ARG A 246 -9.22 13.43 21.95
CA ARG A 246 -8.62 13.36 23.29
C ARG A 246 -7.11 13.52 23.26
N ALA A 247 -6.44 12.83 22.35
CA ALA A 247 -5.00 12.92 22.18
C ALA A 247 -4.57 14.32 21.73
N ALA A 248 -5.32 14.97 20.83
CA ALA A 248 -5.03 16.34 20.39
C ALA A 248 -5.05 17.32 21.56
N LEU A 249 -6.03 17.20 22.46
CA LEU A 249 -6.12 18.02 23.65
C LEU A 249 -5.02 17.70 24.68
N ALA A 250 -4.79 16.40 24.96
CA ALA A 250 -3.81 15.97 25.93
C ALA A 250 -2.38 16.39 25.52
N HIS A 251 -2.05 16.28 24.25
CA HIS A 251 -0.77 16.67 23.69
C HIS A 251 -0.69 18.16 23.31
N ARG A 252 -1.76 18.94 23.53
CA ARG A 252 -1.84 20.35 23.14
C ARG A 252 -1.46 20.53 21.67
N ALA A 253 -2.02 19.69 20.80
CA ALA A 253 -1.69 19.72 19.39
C ALA A 253 -2.17 21.03 18.74
N ASP A 254 -1.33 21.61 17.92
CA ASP A 254 -1.67 22.75 17.07
C ASP A 254 -2.30 22.31 15.77
N ILE A 255 -1.89 21.14 15.30
CA ILE A 255 -2.33 20.54 14.04
C ILE A 255 -2.61 19.05 14.27
N VAL A 256 -3.73 18.56 13.73
CA VAL A 256 -4.01 17.13 13.59
C VAL A 256 -3.85 16.78 12.11
N ALA A 257 -2.86 15.95 11.79
CA ALA A 257 -2.58 15.48 10.43
C ALA A 257 -3.08 14.05 10.23
N LEU A 258 -3.94 13.86 9.25
CA LEU A 258 -4.58 12.58 8.91
C LEU A 258 -4.22 12.17 7.49
N SER A 259 -3.89 10.89 7.29
CA SER A 259 -3.60 10.33 5.98
C SER A 259 -4.66 9.32 5.56
N PHE A 260 -5.00 9.33 4.26
CA PHE A 260 -6.00 8.44 3.68
C PHE A 260 -5.49 7.85 2.36
N SER A 261 -5.49 6.54 2.26
CA SER A 261 -5.18 5.84 1.02
C SER A 261 -6.32 5.95 0.00
N ALA A 262 -6.04 5.59 -1.24
CA ALA A 262 -7.05 5.53 -2.30
C ALA A 262 -8.18 4.51 -1.99
N ALA A 263 -7.88 3.48 -1.21
CA ALA A 263 -8.83 2.44 -0.82
C ALA A 263 -9.83 2.88 0.25
N TYR A 264 -9.48 3.91 1.04
CA TYR A 264 -10.33 4.35 2.13
C TYR A 264 -11.67 4.91 1.62
N PRO A 265 -12.81 4.57 2.24
CA PRO A 265 -14.11 5.04 1.77
C PRO A 265 -14.25 6.56 1.93
N LEU A 266 -14.44 7.27 0.81
CA LEU A 266 -14.48 8.74 0.76
C LEU A 266 -15.52 9.33 1.73
N ARG A 267 -16.74 8.74 1.77
CA ARG A 267 -17.79 9.22 2.65
C ARG A 267 -17.42 9.09 4.13
N VAL A 268 -16.83 7.96 4.52
CA VAL A 268 -16.39 7.71 5.91
C VAL A 268 -15.29 8.70 6.32
N ALA A 269 -14.37 9.02 5.39
CA ALA A 269 -13.34 10.04 5.66
C ALA A 269 -13.96 11.43 5.89
N ILE A 270 -14.89 11.83 5.02
CA ILE A 270 -15.54 13.14 5.12
C ILE A 270 -16.36 13.22 6.42
N ASP A 271 -17.21 12.23 6.70
CA ASP A 271 -18.03 12.19 7.91
C ASP A 271 -17.15 12.24 9.18
N GLY A 272 -16.02 11.51 9.18
CA GLY A 272 -15.06 11.52 10.28
C GLY A 272 -14.34 12.87 10.45
N LEU A 273 -13.94 13.51 9.35
CA LEU A 273 -13.29 14.83 9.37
C LEU A 273 -14.24 15.92 9.86
N GLU A 274 -15.49 15.91 9.42
CA GLU A 274 -16.53 16.84 9.87
C GLU A 274 -16.85 16.62 11.36
N THR A 275 -16.96 15.36 11.80
CA THR A 275 -17.13 15.01 13.21
C THR A 275 -15.96 15.50 14.05
N LEU A 276 -14.72 15.24 13.61
CA LEU A 276 -13.53 15.70 14.32
C LEU A 276 -13.49 17.24 14.40
N ARG A 277 -13.81 17.93 13.29
CA ARG A 277 -13.84 19.39 13.26
C ARG A 277 -14.86 19.98 14.22
N ALA A 278 -16.05 19.39 14.32
CA ALA A 278 -17.11 19.85 15.20
C ALA A 278 -16.74 19.77 16.70
N HIS A 279 -15.85 18.83 17.06
CA HIS A 279 -15.48 18.56 18.45
C HIS A 279 -14.10 19.06 18.87
N LEU A 280 -13.26 19.49 17.90
CA LEU A 280 -11.97 20.10 18.22
C LEU A 280 -12.10 21.63 18.39
N PRO A 281 -11.31 22.24 19.27
CA PRO A 281 -11.22 23.70 19.36
C PRO A 281 -10.85 24.32 18.01
N ALA A 282 -11.40 25.50 17.69
CA ALA A 282 -11.20 26.15 16.41
C ALA A 282 -9.72 26.48 16.09
N GLN A 283 -8.90 26.68 17.13
CA GLN A 283 -7.48 26.97 17.01
C GLN A 283 -6.65 25.75 16.58
N VAL A 284 -7.16 24.52 16.73
CA VAL A 284 -6.49 23.31 16.26
C VAL A 284 -6.77 23.11 14.77
N ALA A 285 -5.76 23.19 13.94
CA ALA A 285 -5.92 22.95 12.52
C ALA A 285 -6.06 21.45 12.22
N ILE A 286 -6.87 21.10 11.22
CA ILE A 286 -6.98 19.74 10.72
C ILE A 286 -6.43 19.72 9.31
N TRP A 287 -5.44 18.85 9.09
CA TRP A 287 -4.86 18.56 7.78
C TRP A 287 -5.24 17.16 7.36
N ALA A 288 -5.78 17.03 6.17
CA ALA A 288 -6.08 15.74 5.56
C ALA A 288 -5.29 15.57 4.26
N GLY A 289 -4.51 14.51 4.18
CA GLY A 289 -3.63 14.20 3.05
C GLY A 289 -3.85 12.80 2.49
N GLY A 290 -3.07 12.46 1.45
CA GLY A 290 -3.07 11.17 0.77
C GLY A 290 -3.95 11.13 -0.47
N GLU A 291 -3.92 9.99 -1.17
CA GLU A 291 -4.57 9.84 -2.49
C GLU A 291 -6.08 10.08 -2.48
N LEU A 292 -6.75 9.79 -1.36
CA LEU A 292 -8.19 10.03 -1.24
C LEU A 292 -8.55 11.50 -1.37
N THR A 293 -7.70 12.43 -0.90
CA THR A 293 -8.01 13.87 -0.90
C THR A 293 -8.21 14.43 -2.31
N ARG A 294 -7.55 13.85 -3.32
CA ARG A 294 -7.74 14.20 -4.74
C ARG A 294 -9.16 13.92 -5.25
N ARG A 295 -9.92 13.11 -4.54
CA ARG A 295 -11.30 12.73 -4.89
C ARG A 295 -12.33 13.61 -4.20
N VAL A 296 -11.92 14.45 -3.25
CA VAL A 296 -12.80 15.40 -2.56
C VAL A 296 -13.08 16.57 -3.49
N ARG A 297 -14.35 16.75 -3.87
CA ARG A 297 -14.77 17.78 -4.85
C ARG A 297 -15.33 19.05 -4.19
N ARG A 298 -15.46 19.04 -2.85
CA ARG A 298 -15.99 20.18 -2.08
C ARG A 298 -14.98 20.63 -1.04
N THR A 299 -15.06 21.90 -0.68
CA THR A 299 -14.33 22.41 0.49
C THR A 299 -14.94 21.86 1.77
N LEU A 300 -14.08 21.40 2.68
CA LEU A 300 -14.49 21.01 4.03
C LEU A 300 -14.15 22.14 4.97
N ALA A 301 -15.17 22.73 5.61
CA ALA A 301 -14.99 23.88 6.50
C ALA A 301 -14.02 23.53 7.66
N GLY A 302 -12.96 24.33 7.82
CA GLY A 302 -11.97 24.15 8.88
C GLY A 302 -11.05 22.91 8.71
N VAL A 303 -11.00 22.30 7.50
CA VAL A 303 -10.08 21.21 7.16
C VAL A 303 -9.25 21.62 5.94
N ALA A 304 -7.94 21.61 6.08
CA ALA A 304 -7.01 21.82 4.97
C ALA A 304 -6.75 20.49 4.25
N LEU A 305 -7.08 20.45 2.96
CA LEU A 305 -6.80 19.29 2.11
C LEU A 305 -5.43 19.47 1.46
N ILE A 306 -4.49 18.58 1.76
CA ILE A 306 -3.13 18.56 1.19
C ILE A 306 -3.09 17.47 0.13
N SER A 307 -3.21 17.86 -1.14
CA SER A 307 -3.37 16.93 -2.27
C SER A 307 -2.10 16.16 -2.63
N ASP A 308 -0.93 16.69 -2.23
CA ASP A 308 0.37 16.07 -2.48
C ASP A 308 1.38 16.40 -1.37
N LEU A 309 2.47 15.63 -1.31
CA LEU A 309 3.51 15.81 -0.31
C LEU A 309 4.26 17.15 -0.44
N ALA A 310 4.40 17.66 -1.67
CA ALA A 310 5.08 18.94 -1.90
C ALA A 310 4.32 20.12 -1.27
N GLY A 311 3.00 20.01 -1.13
CA GLY A 311 2.14 20.98 -0.44
C GLY A 311 2.32 21.03 1.07
N THR A 312 3.01 20.07 1.69
CA THR A 312 3.14 19.99 3.16
C THR A 312 3.92 21.17 3.73
N ILE A 313 5.08 21.51 3.16
CA ILE A 313 5.93 22.63 3.62
C ILE A 313 5.24 23.99 3.41
N PRO A 314 4.66 24.28 2.23
CA PRO A 314 3.84 25.46 2.04
C PRO A 314 2.70 25.59 3.07
N ALA A 315 1.96 24.50 3.32
CA ALA A 315 0.88 24.51 4.32
C ALA A 315 1.39 24.84 5.74
N LEU A 316 2.60 24.36 6.10
CA LEU A 316 3.22 24.71 7.36
C LEU A 316 3.60 26.18 7.43
N ARG A 317 4.18 26.74 6.36
CA ARG A 317 4.54 28.16 6.27
C ARG A 317 3.31 29.06 6.39
N ASP A 318 2.24 28.73 5.69
CA ASP A 318 0.96 29.43 5.75
C ASP A 318 0.34 29.35 7.15
N TRP A 319 0.46 28.22 7.82
CA TRP A 319 -0.01 28.05 9.19
C TRP A 319 0.79 28.94 10.16
N LYS A 320 2.13 28.92 10.06
CA LYS A 320 3.02 29.78 10.86
C LYS A 320 2.73 31.27 10.65
N ALA A 321 2.54 31.69 9.40
CA ALA A 321 2.24 33.08 9.04
C ALA A 321 0.92 33.57 9.66
N ARG A 322 -0.14 32.73 9.61
CA ARG A 322 -1.44 33.06 10.23
C ARG A 322 -1.38 33.21 11.76
N ARG A 323 -0.51 32.47 12.41
CA ARG A 323 -0.32 32.51 13.88
C ARG A 323 0.59 33.64 14.33
N GLY A 324 1.53 34.05 13.49
CA GLY A 324 2.43 35.20 13.75
C GLY A 324 1.82 36.55 13.40
N ALA A 325 0.68 36.61 12.70
CA ALA A 325 -0.02 37.86 12.44
C ALA A 325 -0.68 38.38 13.73
N PRO A 326 -0.45 39.66 14.13
CA PRO A 326 -1.16 40.23 15.26
C PRO A 326 -2.67 40.18 15.00
N PRO A 327 -3.50 39.95 16.03
CA PRO A 327 -4.96 39.97 15.84
C PRO A 327 -5.34 41.30 15.21
N GLY A 328 -5.96 41.21 14.02
CA GLY A 328 -6.40 42.38 13.26
C GLY A 328 -7.22 43.29 14.16
N ARG A 329 -6.89 44.60 14.17
CA ARG A 329 -7.62 45.66 14.84
C ARG A 329 -9.02 45.81 14.26
#